data_94240aeff5a8dd22d2edd573839222f4
#
_entry.id   94240aeff5a8dd22d2edd573839222f4
#
_cell.length_a   1.000
_cell.length_b   1.000
_cell.length_c   1.000
_cell.angle_alpha   90.00
_cell.angle_beta   90.00
_cell.angle_gamma   90.00
#
_symmetry.space_group_name_H-M   'P 1'
#
loop_
_entity.id
_entity.type
_entity.pdbx_description
1 polymer ?
#
loop_
_entity_poly.entity_id
_entity_poly.type
_entity_poly.pdbx_seq_one_letter_code
_entity_poly.pdbx_strand_id
1 'polypeptide(L)'
;MLSPAFKSVRLVLVAAATTLAPLPAFADFHLCNNTGSRVGIAIGYKDSEGGWTTEGWWNLSARSCETLLKGTLIARYYYIYAIDYDRGGEWSGHARMCTRDKEFTIRGTQDCLARGYDRTGFFEVDTGEQRTWTVQLTDTAEGPQQRPLTPGVPMLPTPGRQGPSQLPRTPSR
;
A
#
# COMPACT_ATOMS: atom_id res chain seq x y z
N MET A 1 58.09 -64.56 -4.63
CA MET A 1 57.07 -64.08 -3.64
C MET A 1 56.81 -62.59 -3.91
N LEU A 2 55.74 -62.30 -4.67
CA LEU A 2 55.39 -60.91 -5.05
C LEU A 2 54.26 -60.42 -4.14
N SER A 3 54.50 -59.29 -3.47
CA SER A 3 53.51 -58.61 -2.62
C SER A 3 52.76 -57.56 -3.45
N PRO A 4 51.40 -57.54 -3.46
CA PRO A 4 50.68 -56.52 -4.17
C PRO A 4 50.53 -55.27 -3.28
N ALA A 5 50.96 -54.11 -3.82
CA ALA A 5 50.76 -52.80 -3.24
C ALA A 5 49.27 -52.30 -3.46
N PHE A 6 48.53 -52.19 -2.38
CA PHE A 6 47.19 -51.57 -2.40
C PHE A 6 47.35 -50.03 -2.50
N LYS A 7 46.97 -49.45 -3.64
CA LYS A 7 46.82 -47.97 -3.78
C LYS A 7 45.48 -47.53 -3.21
N SER A 8 45.51 -46.88 -2.06
CA SER A 8 44.31 -46.28 -1.48
C SER A 8 43.91 -45.03 -2.26
N VAL A 9 42.81 -45.08 -2.99
CA VAL A 9 42.17 -43.92 -3.64
C VAL A 9 41.39 -43.16 -2.57
N ARG A 10 41.88 -41.96 -2.19
CA ARG A 10 41.15 -41.05 -1.31
C ARG A 10 40.13 -40.27 -2.15
N LEU A 11 38.83 -40.59 -1.96
CA LEU A 11 37.73 -39.84 -2.53
C LEU A 11 37.55 -38.54 -1.77
N VAL A 12 37.91 -37.40 -2.40
CA VAL A 12 37.71 -36.06 -1.83
C VAL A 12 36.27 -35.63 -2.19
N LEU A 13 35.36 -35.66 -1.22
CA LEU A 13 34.01 -35.12 -1.35
C LEU A 13 34.11 -33.59 -1.24
N VAL A 14 33.99 -32.88 -2.36
CA VAL A 14 33.84 -31.42 -2.39
C VAL A 14 32.37 -31.11 -2.11
N ALA A 15 32.05 -30.69 -0.90
CA ALA A 15 30.73 -30.17 -0.55
C ALA A 15 30.57 -28.76 -1.16
N ALA A 16 29.78 -28.66 -2.23
CA ALA A 16 29.39 -27.37 -2.80
C ALA A 16 28.37 -26.68 -1.85
N ALA A 17 28.82 -25.70 -1.08
CA ALA A 17 27.97 -24.85 -0.29
C ALA A 17 27.25 -23.88 -1.21
N THR A 18 25.97 -24.14 -1.50
CA THR A 18 25.08 -23.20 -2.21
C THR A 18 24.73 -22.05 -1.27
N THR A 19 25.37 -20.90 -1.43
CA THR A 19 25.00 -19.67 -0.75
C THR A 19 23.69 -19.12 -1.36
N LEU A 20 22.57 -19.28 -0.65
CA LEU A 20 21.33 -18.56 -0.97
C LEU A 20 21.60 -17.07 -0.67
N ALA A 21 21.78 -16.26 -1.72
CA ALA A 21 21.81 -14.83 -1.59
C ALA A 21 20.38 -14.34 -1.25
N PRO A 22 20.18 -13.53 -0.19
CA PRO A 22 18.87 -12.94 0.09
C PRO A 22 18.50 -12.02 -1.08
N LEU A 23 17.33 -12.26 -1.68
CA LEU A 23 16.76 -11.35 -2.66
C LEU A 23 16.44 -10.02 -1.96
N PRO A 24 16.76 -8.86 -2.59
CA PRO A 24 16.39 -7.58 -2.03
C PRO A 24 14.86 -7.53 -1.90
N ALA A 25 14.36 -7.44 -0.68
CA ALA A 25 12.96 -7.13 -0.44
C ALA A 25 12.75 -5.66 -0.84
N PHE A 26 12.04 -5.42 -1.93
CA PHE A 26 11.63 -4.07 -2.28
C PHE A 26 10.62 -3.59 -1.22
N ALA A 27 11.03 -2.59 -0.48
CA ALA A 27 10.25 -1.97 0.57
C ALA A 27 9.71 -0.65 0.03
N ASP A 28 8.48 -0.65 -0.48
CA ASP A 28 7.87 0.47 -1.18
C ASP A 28 6.44 0.72 -0.70
N PHE A 29 5.93 1.92 -0.92
CA PHE A 29 4.50 2.22 -0.79
C PHE A 29 3.83 2.15 -2.15
N HIS A 30 2.95 1.17 -2.33
CA HIS A 30 2.21 0.95 -3.56
C HIS A 30 0.76 1.38 -3.42
N LEU A 31 0.16 1.73 -4.55
CA LEU A 31 -1.28 1.91 -4.66
C LEU A 31 -1.78 1.18 -5.91
N CYS A 32 -2.84 0.38 -5.74
CA CYS A 32 -3.54 -0.32 -6.81
C CYS A 32 -4.93 0.30 -7.02
N ASN A 33 -5.20 0.73 -8.23
CA ASN A 33 -6.49 1.18 -8.67
C ASN A 33 -7.32 -0.03 -9.13
N ASN A 34 -8.19 -0.57 -8.27
CA ASN A 34 -9.08 -1.68 -8.59
C ASN A 34 -10.43 -1.23 -9.15
N THR A 35 -10.58 0.05 -9.47
CA THR A 35 -11.79 0.58 -10.11
C THR A 35 -11.77 0.40 -11.62
N GLY A 36 -12.89 0.67 -12.26
CA GLY A 36 -12.99 0.73 -13.72
C GLY A 36 -12.65 2.09 -14.33
N SER A 37 -12.19 3.07 -13.52
CA SER A 37 -11.93 4.46 -13.92
C SER A 37 -10.46 4.79 -13.86
N ARG A 38 -10.06 5.85 -14.56
CA ARG A 38 -8.75 6.50 -14.31
C ARG A 38 -8.84 7.32 -13.03
N VAL A 39 -7.79 7.26 -12.22
CA VAL A 39 -7.74 7.98 -10.94
C VAL A 39 -6.48 8.83 -10.84
N GLY A 40 -6.62 9.99 -10.19
CA GLY A 40 -5.49 10.82 -9.76
C GLY A 40 -5.23 10.60 -8.28
N ILE A 41 -3.97 10.44 -7.90
CA ILE A 41 -3.55 10.14 -6.54
C ILE A 41 -2.63 11.24 -6.02
N ALA A 42 -2.85 11.66 -4.77
CA ALA A 42 -1.91 12.43 -3.98
C ALA A 42 -1.60 11.69 -2.68
N ILE A 43 -0.35 11.78 -2.23
CA ILE A 43 0.11 11.18 -0.98
C ILE A 43 0.65 12.24 -0.03
N GLY A 44 0.37 12.08 1.28
CA GLY A 44 0.95 12.86 2.36
C GLY A 44 1.75 11.97 3.30
N TYR A 45 2.95 12.38 3.65
CA TYR A 45 3.85 11.60 4.48
C TYR A 45 4.85 12.49 5.24
N LYS A 46 5.53 11.92 6.22
CA LYS A 46 6.71 12.54 6.83
C LYS A 46 7.94 12.17 6.02
N ASP A 47 8.70 13.16 5.61
CA ASP A 47 9.99 12.96 4.94
C ASP A 47 11.09 12.52 5.93
N SER A 48 12.28 12.27 5.44
CA SER A 48 13.44 11.84 6.24
C SER A 48 13.89 12.86 7.28
N GLU A 49 13.51 14.13 7.12
CA GLU A 49 13.79 15.22 8.06
C GLU A 49 12.68 15.36 9.11
N GLY A 50 11.63 14.54 9.03
CA GLY A 50 10.46 14.55 9.91
C GLY A 50 9.43 15.61 9.56
N GLY A 51 9.62 16.34 8.45
CA GLY A 51 8.69 17.32 7.91
C GLY A 51 7.52 16.67 7.20
N TRP A 52 6.35 17.30 7.26
CA TRP A 52 5.22 16.88 6.44
C TRP A 52 5.42 17.29 4.99
N THR A 53 5.19 16.37 4.07
CA THR A 53 5.26 16.59 2.63
C THR A 53 4.02 16.00 1.98
N THR A 54 3.46 16.70 1.00
CA THR A 54 2.42 16.17 0.10
C THR A 54 2.92 16.19 -1.32
N GLU A 55 2.67 15.12 -2.04
CA GLU A 55 3.04 14.96 -3.45
C GLU A 55 1.86 14.47 -4.27
N GLY A 56 1.81 14.82 -5.52
CA GLY A 56 0.82 14.44 -6.53
C GLY A 56 1.15 15.09 -7.87
N TRP A 57 0.56 14.68 -8.94
CA TRP A 57 -0.45 13.66 -9.08
C TRP A 57 0.14 12.44 -9.77
N TRP A 58 -0.10 11.25 -9.23
CA TRP A 58 0.06 10.01 -9.98
C TRP A 58 -1.25 9.70 -10.69
N ASN A 59 -1.19 9.50 -12.00
CA ASN A 59 -2.36 9.20 -12.82
C ASN A 59 -2.37 7.72 -13.17
N LEU A 60 -3.25 6.95 -12.52
CA LEU A 60 -3.36 5.52 -12.70
C LEU A 60 -4.52 5.15 -13.61
N SER A 61 -4.24 4.31 -14.60
CA SER A 61 -5.28 3.69 -15.41
C SER A 61 -6.15 2.74 -14.58
N ALA A 62 -7.34 2.42 -15.08
CA ALA A 62 -8.16 1.37 -14.49
C ALA A 62 -7.38 0.06 -14.36
N ARG A 63 -7.52 -0.63 -13.22
CA ARG A 63 -6.91 -1.94 -12.95
C ARG A 63 -5.38 -1.94 -13.00
N SER A 64 -4.72 -0.84 -12.66
CA SER A 64 -3.27 -0.73 -12.58
C SER A 64 -2.77 -0.40 -11.17
N CYS A 65 -1.51 -0.70 -10.93
CA CYS A 65 -0.80 -0.37 -9.69
C CYS A 65 0.40 0.51 -9.97
N GLU A 66 0.76 1.35 -9.01
CA GLU A 66 1.94 2.23 -9.10
C GLU A 66 2.67 2.28 -7.75
N THR A 67 3.98 2.52 -7.80
CA THR A 67 4.79 2.80 -6.62
C THR A 67 4.80 4.29 -6.35
N LEU A 68 4.16 4.72 -5.28
CA LEU A 68 4.11 6.14 -4.90
C LEU A 68 5.38 6.59 -4.18
N LEU A 69 5.88 5.76 -3.25
CA LEU A 69 7.15 6.02 -2.56
C LEU A 69 8.05 4.81 -2.68
N LYS A 70 9.31 5.04 -3.05
CA LYS A 70 10.35 4.01 -3.15
C LYS A 70 11.18 3.96 -1.88
N GLY A 71 11.55 2.75 -1.48
CA GLY A 71 12.37 2.50 -0.31
C GLY A 71 11.56 2.22 0.96
N THR A 72 12.28 1.87 2.02
CA THR A 72 11.70 1.45 3.29
C THR A 72 10.82 2.53 3.89
N LEU A 73 9.58 2.18 4.23
CA LEU A 73 8.67 3.07 4.93
C LEU A 73 9.22 3.39 6.32
N ILE A 74 9.28 4.68 6.65
CA ILE A 74 9.91 5.20 7.89
C ILE A 74 8.88 5.66 8.92
N ALA A 75 7.60 5.73 8.54
CA ALA A 75 6.51 6.17 9.39
C ALA A 75 5.41 5.11 9.45
N ARG A 76 4.62 5.11 10.52
CA ARG A 76 3.43 4.28 10.66
C ARG A 76 2.26 4.81 9.85
N TYR A 77 2.07 6.13 9.79
CA TYR A 77 0.92 6.76 9.17
C TYR A 77 1.30 7.48 7.87
N TYR A 78 0.53 7.17 6.83
CA TYR A 78 0.54 7.83 5.53
C TYR A 78 -0.87 8.32 5.22
N TYR A 79 -1.00 9.25 4.30
CA TYR A 79 -2.27 9.89 3.98
C TYR A 79 -2.47 9.88 2.48
N ILE A 80 -3.66 9.50 2.03
CA ILE A 80 -4.00 9.40 0.61
C ILE A 80 -5.21 10.26 0.31
N TYR A 81 -5.16 10.93 -0.82
CA TYR A 81 -6.30 11.54 -1.48
C TYR A 81 -6.33 11.04 -2.92
N ALA A 82 -7.51 10.67 -3.41
CA ALA A 82 -7.68 10.23 -4.79
C ALA A 82 -8.96 10.79 -5.39
N ILE A 83 -8.94 11.04 -6.70
CA ILE A 83 -10.09 11.51 -7.49
C ILE A 83 -10.35 10.58 -8.65
N ASP A 84 -11.62 10.32 -8.95
CA ASP A 84 -12.07 9.57 -10.12
C ASP A 84 -12.29 10.53 -11.30
N TYR A 85 -11.47 10.44 -12.35
CA TYR A 85 -11.55 11.34 -13.51
C TYR A 85 -12.69 11.01 -14.47
N ASP A 86 -13.16 9.78 -14.47
CA ASP A 86 -14.11 9.31 -15.49
C ASP A 86 -15.57 9.37 -15.00
N ARG A 87 -15.80 9.09 -13.71
CA ARG A 87 -17.15 9.07 -13.13
C ARG A 87 -17.39 10.19 -12.12
N GLY A 88 -16.31 10.86 -11.71
CA GLY A 88 -16.36 11.82 -10.62
C GLY A 88 -16.38 11.14 -9.26
N GLY A 89 -16.19 11.92 -8.20
CA GLY A 89 -16.06 11.45 -6.83
C GLY A 89 -14.61 11.37 -6.37
N GLU A 90 -14.46 11.10 -5.10
CA GLU A 90 -13.14 11.12 -4.45
C GLU A 90 -13.06 10.11 -3.30
N TRP A 91 -11.86 9.68 -3.01
CA TRP A 91 -11.48 9.02 -1.77
C TRP A 91 -10.75 10.05 -0.91
N SER A 92 -11.45 10.57 0.09
CA SER A 92 -10.98 11.65 0.95
C SER A 92 -11.14 11.28 2.42
N GLY A 93 -10.65 12.16 3.33
CA GLY A 93 -10.75 11.97 4.77
C GLY A 93 -10.60 13.27 5.55
N HIS A 94 -10.27 13.15 6.83
CA HIS A 94 -10.27 14.27 7.76
C HIS A 94 -8.92 14.98 7.91
N ALA A 95 -7.82 14.32 7.51
CA ALA A 95 -6.48 14.92 7.58
C ALA A 95 -6.34 16.03 6.51
N ARG A 96 -6.17 17.27 6.95
CA ARG A 96 -6.09 18.42 6.05
C ARG A 96 -4.66 18.68 5.62
N MET A 97 -4.40 18.55 4.31
CA MET A 97 -3.09 18.75 3.69
C MET A 97 -3.20 19.67 2.47
N CYS A 98 -2.06 20.17 2.01
CA CYS A 98 -2.02 21.10 0.87
C CYS A 98 -1.92 20.33 -0.45
N THR A 99 -2.70 20.75 -1.45
CA THR A 99 -2.63 20.25 -2.83
C THR A 99 -2.68 21.39 -3.83
N ARG A 100 -2.52 21.10 -5.12
CA ARG A 100 -2.81 22.01 -6.24
C ARG A 100 -3.11 21.19 -7.50
N ASP A 101 -3.67 21.82 -8.52
CA ASP A 101 -4.12 21.16 -9.76
C ASP A 101 -3.01 20.49 -10.58
N LYS A 102 -1.80 21.05 -10.60
CA LYS A 102 -0.67 20.49 -11.35
C LYS A 102 0.16 19.60 -10.45
N GLU A 103 1.03 18.80 -11.05
CA GLU A 103 2.04 18.03 -10.32
C GLU A 103 2.75 18.88 -9.27
N PHE A 104 2.93 18.33 -8.08
CA PHE A 104 3.44 19.09 -6.93
C PHE A 104 4.21 18.22 -5.94
N THR A 105 5.14 18.91 -5.27
CA THR A 105 5.72 18.52 -3.99
C THR A 105 5.63 19.72 -3.06
N ILE A 106 4.77 19.64 -2.04
CA ILE A 106 4.50 20.74 -1.11
C ILE A 106 4.97 20.34 0.28
N ARG A 107 5.90 21.10 0.84
CA ARG A 107 6.37 20.93 2.23
C ARG A 107 5.50 21.73 3.19
N GLY A 108 5.14 21.08 4.30
CA GLY A 108 4.27 21.62 5.34
C GLY A 108 2.78 21.56 4.99
N THR A 109 1.97 21.39 6.02
CA THR A 109 0.50 21.25 5.92
C THR A 109 -0.23 22.48 6.47
N GLN A 110 0.51 23.49 6.92
CA GLN A 110 -0.06 24.70 7.49
C GLN A 110 -0.29 25.75 6.41
N ASP A 111 -1.31 26.58 6.62
CA ASP A 111 -1.59 27.79 5.86
C ASP A 111 -1.68 27.58 4.34
N CYS A 112 -2.25 26.42 3.90
CA CYS A 112 -2.33 26.06 2.49
C CYS A 112 -2.87 27.22 1.64
N LEU A 113 -4.03 27.77 2.01
CA LEU A 113 -4.69 28.84 1.25
C LEU A 113 -3.84 30.12 1.19
N ALA A 114 -3.23 30.52 2.30
CA ALA A 114 -2.37 31.72 2.34
C ALA A 114 -1.11 31.53 1.49
N ARG A 115 -0.69 30.30 1.29
CA ARG A 115 0.47 29.92 0.44
C ARG A 115 0.07 29.68 -1.03
N GLY A 116 -1.20 29.85 -1.40
CA GLY A 116 -1.70 29.66 -2.77
C GLY A 116 -1.95 28.20 -3.16
N TYR A 117 -2.21 27.35 -2.17
CA TYR A 117 -2.56 25.92 -2.35
C TYR A 117 -4.00 25.67 -1.90
N ASP A 118 -4.57 24.58 -2.37
CA ASP A 118 -5.83 24.06 -1.87
C ASP A 118 -5.64 23.34 -0.54
N ARG A 119 -6.69 23.33 0.28
CA ARG A 119 -6.73 22.57 1.54
C ARG A 119 -7.61 21.35 1.37
N THR A 120 -7.02 20.21 1.15
CA THR A 120 -7.68 18.95 0.75
C THR A 120 -7.72 17.96 1.91
N GLY A 121 -8.77 17.14 1.98
CA GLY A 121 -8.95 16.11 2.98
C GLY A 121 -8.35 14.78 2.52
N PHE A 122 -7.40 14.24 3.27
CA PHE A 122 -6.78 12.95 3.02
C PHE A 122 -7.30 11.91 4.01
N PHE A 123 -7.48 10.67 3.60
CA PHE A 123 -7.72 9.58 4.53
C PHE A 123 -6.40 8.98 5.04
N GLU A 124 -6.44 8.52 6.28
CA GLU A 124 -5.28 7.95 6.95
C GLU A 124 -5.08 6.48 6.57
N VAL A 125 -3.82 6.11 6.37
CA VAL A 125 -3.35 4.75 6.13
C VAL A 125 -2.43 4.36 7.28
N ASP A 126 -2.88 3.44 8.16
CA ASP A 126 -2.07 2.86 9.23
C ASP A 126 -1.33 1.63 8.69
N THR A 127 -0.03 1.74 8.52
CA THR A 127 0.82 0.64 8.05
C THR A 127 1.22 -0.34 9.15
N GLY A 128 0.91 -0.05 10.42
CA GLY A 128 1.33 -0.87 11.55
C GLY A 128 2.84 -0.99 11.67
N GLU A 129 3.60 0.04 11.24
CA GLU A 129 5.07 0.07 11.19
C GLU A 129 5.69 -0.94 10.20
N GLN A 130 4.92 -1.42 9.24
CA GLN A 130 5.44 -2.27 8.18
C GLN A 130 6.32 -1.48 7.21
N ARG A 131 7.34 -2.13 6.67
CA ARG A 131 8.32 -1.50 5.78
C ARG A 131 7.83 -1.36 4.34
N THR A 132 6.80 -2.09 3.97
CA THR A 132 6.13 -2.04 2.66
C THR A 132 4.63 -2.06 2.86
N TRP A 133 3.89 -1.39 2.00
CA TRP A 133 2.44 -1.31 2.09
C TRP A 133 1.80 -1.18 0.71
N THR A 134 0.58 -1.70 0.57
CA THR A 134 -0.23 -1.49 -0.63
C THR A 134 -1.63 -1.05 -0.25
N VAL A 135 -2.03 0.12 -0.75
CA VAL A 135 -3.40 0.59 -0.70
C VAL A 135 -4.15 0.10 -1.92
N GLN A 136 -5.39 -0.34 -1.74
CA GLN A 136 -6.26 -0.73 -2.83
C GLN A 136 -7.45 0.22 -2.88
N LEU A 137 -7.59 0.97 -3.97
CA LEU A 137 -8.78 1.75 -4.27
C LEU A 137 -9.80 0.83 -4.93
N THR A 138 -11.00 0.78 -4.34
CA THR A 138 -12.16 0.06 -4.88
C THR A 138 -13.26 1.05 -5.18
N ASP A 139 -14.25 0.65 -5.97
CA ASP A 139 -15.44 1.48 -6.20
C ASP A 139 -16.10 1.85 -4.85
N THR A 140 -16.57 3.07 -4.72
CA THR A 140 -16.93 3.77 -3.47
C THR A 140 -17.98 3.11 -2.55
N ALA A 141 -18.56 1.98 -2.93
CA ALA A 141 -19.46 1.23 -2.04
C ALA A 141 -18.77 0.60 -0.82
N GLU A 142 -17.44 0.48 -0.81
CA GLU A 142 -16.67 -0.22 0.23
C GLU A 142 -15.44 0.60 0.66
N GLY A 143 -15.38 1.80 0.86
CA GLY A 143 -14.24 2.59 1.34
C GLY A 143 -12.82 2.02 1.03
N PRO A 144 -11.74 2.75 1.21
CA PRO A 144 -10.39 2.28 0.90
C PRO A 144 -10.03 1.06 1.74
N GLN A 145 -9.80 -0.08 1.11
CA GLN A 145 -9.31 -1.28 1.80
C GLN A 145 -7.79 -1.21 1.96
N GLN A 146 -7.35 -1.12 3.20
CA GLN A 146 -5.95 -1.16 3.58
C GLN A 146 -5.59 -2.60 3.95
N ARG A 147 -4.65 -3.20 3.22
CA ARG A 147 -4.22 -4.58 3.50
C ARG A 147 -2.71 -4.70 3.48
N PRO A 148 -2.10 -5.28 4.55
CA PRO A 148 -0.71 -5.66 4.53
C PRO A 148 -0.47 -6.75 3.47
N LEU A 149 0.58 -6.64 2.68
CA LEU A 149 1.04 -7.73 1.85
C LEU A 149 1.77 -8.74 2.74
N THR A 150 1.04 -9.75 3.23
CA THR A 150 1.66 -10.92 3.86
C THR A 150 1.90 -11.95 2.77
N PRO A 151 3.14 -12.33 2.44
CA PRO A 151 3.40 -13.41 1.50
C PRO A 151 2.86 -14.73 2.08
N GLY A 152 1.90 -15.33 1.43
CA GLY A 152 1.61 -16.74 1.58
C GLY A 152 0.51 -17.20 2.55
N VAL A 153 -0.44 -16.34 2.96
CA VAL A 153 -1.60 -16.81 3.72
C VAL A 153 -2.83 -16.95 2.80
N PRO A 154 -3.42 -18.15 2.66
CA PRO A 154 -4.67 -18.33 1.90
C PRO A 154 -5.82 -17.57 2.56
N MET A 155 -6.62 -16.87 1.76
CA MET A 155 -7.80 -16.15 2.23
C MET A 155 -8.85 -17.12 2.80
N LEU A 156 -9.21 -16.95 4.08
CA LEU A 156 -10.45 -17.53 4.61
C LEU A 156 -11.64 -16.72 4.08
N PRO A 157 -12.72 -17.36 3.64
CA PRO A 157 -13.94 -16.67 3.23
C PRO A 157 -14.56 -15.92 4.43
N THR A 158 -14.87 -14.65 4.23
CA THR A 158 -15.55 -13.81 5.22
C THR A 158 -16.94 -14.36 5.51
N PRO A 159 -17.34 -14.56 6.79
CA PRO A 159 -18.72 -14.94 7.12
C PRO A 159 -19.69 -13.84 6.69
N GLY A 160 -20.68 -14.20 5.88
CA GLY A 160 -21.70 -13.29 5.41
C GLY A 160 -22.40 -12.57 6.57
N ARG A 161 -22.52 -11.25 6.45
CA ARG A 161 -23.28 -10.40 7.37
C ARG A 161 -24.75 -10.83 7.34
N GLN A 162 -25.22 -11.48 8.37
CA GLN A 162 -26.64 -11.74 8.56
C GLN A 162 -27.37 -10.40 8.73
N GLY A 163 -28.30 -10.10 7.87
CA GLY A 163 -29.19 -8.95 7.98
C GLY A 163 -30.03 -8.99 9.25
N PRO A 164 -30.55 -7.84 9.74
CA PRO A 164 -31.32 -7.78 10.96
C PRO A 164 -32.60 -8.62 10.84
N SER A 165 -32.76 -9.57 11.79
CA SER A 165 -33.97 -10.38 11.94
C SER A 165 -35.16 -9.48 12.17
N GLN A 166 -36.16 -9.58 11.27
CA GLN A 166 -37.45 -8.93 11.46
C GLN A 166 -38.18 -9.58 12.66
N LEU A 167 -38.48 -8.79 13.66
CA LEU A 167 -39.35 -9.16 14.75
C LEU A 167 -40.79 -9.42 14.24
N PRO A 168 -41.51 -10.46 14.74
CA PRO A 168 -42.88 -10.71 14.34
C PRO A 168 -43.80 -9.59 14.86
N ARG A 169 -44.67 -9.06 13.98
CA ARG A 169 -45.74 -8.13 14.34
C ARG A 169 -46.81 -8.91 15.06
N THR A 170 -47.09 -8.54 16.29
CA THR A 170 -48.28 -8.99 17.03
C THR A 170 -49.53 -8.33 16.43
N PRO A 171 -50.64 -9.08 16.21
CA PRO A 171 -51.91 -8.48 15.78
C PRO A 171 -52.62 -7.85 17.01
N SER A 172 -52.97 -6.59 16.86
CA SER A 172 -53.85 -5.90 17.83
C SER A 172 -55.33 -6.31 17.64
N ARG A 173 -55.93 -6.56 18.75
CA ARG A 173 -57.37 -6.81 18.88
C ARG A 173 -58.07 -5.50 19.18
#